data_cc66572bc5f26a4546bfcf622ba8caaf
#
_entry.id   cc66572bc5f26a4546bfcf622ba8caaf
#
_cell.length_a   1.000
_cell.length_b   1.000
_cell.length_c   1.000
_cell.angle_alpha   90.00
_cell.angle_beta   90.00
_cell.angle_gamma   90.00
#
_symmetry.space_group_name_H-M   'P 1'
#
loop_
_entity.id
_entity.type
_entity.pdbx_description
1 polymer ?
#
loop_
_entity_poly.entity_id
_entity_poly.type
_entity_poly.pdbx_seq_one_letter_code
_entity_poly.pdbx_strand_id
1 'polypeptide(L)'
;MEHMPDLDNKQRFMLFNGQEYLMELAEKRGFSLQYDYEDRFFDFSKELKYELPAGFHFVDPADVDPLKPAKCRWYGFNHHLDKGEFEIRTEDNDSQDWMPAKAYKGILDDFNDPPPHSTYEYELIIADESGEYACYSGMWWVKENHLAYMEPLCTVPWYRKMGLASAALTEHYRRLKPLGATHMTGGGDPFYEKIGYGNGRHWYIYARHN
;
A
#
# COMPACT_ATOMS: atom_id res chain seq x y z
N MET A 1 4.68 31.78 -4.52
CA MET A 1 4.02 30.62 -3.89
C MET A 1 2.64 30.55 -4.51
N GLU A 2 2.47 29.70 -5.50
CA GLU A 2 1.19 29.48 -6.13
C GLU A 2 0.26 28.76 -5.14
N HIS A 3 -1.01 29.15 -5.14
CA HIS A 3 -2.04 28.62 -4.28
C HIS A 3 -2.15 27.08 -4.48
N MET A 4 -1.77 26.33 -3.46
CA MET A 4 -2.27 24.96 -3.36
C MET A 4 -3.79 25.04 -3.09
N PRO A 5 -4.61 24.27 -3.81
CA PRO A 5 -6.03 24.26 -3.53
C PRO A 5 -6.29 23.83 -2.09
N ASP A 6 -7.26 24.47 -1.48
CA ASP A 6 -7.68 24.27 -0.10
C ASP A 6 -8.38 22.90 0.01
N LEU A 7 -7.58 21.86 0.14
CA LEU A 7 -8.07 20.53 0.44
C LEU A 7 -8.27 20.47 1.97
N ASP A 8 -9.49 20.55 2.42
CA ASP A 8 -9.95 20.34 3.81
C ASP A 8 -9.46 21.33 4.87
N ASN A 9 -9.09 22.56 4.55
CA ASN A 9 -8.53 23.53 5.52
C ASN A 9 -7.37 22.96 6.37
N LYS A 10 -6.73 21.88 5.93
CA LYS A 10 -5.69 21.17 6.65
C LYS A 10 -4.42 21.08 5.80
N GLN A 11 -3.40 21.80 6.20
CA GLN A 11 -2.08 21.72 5.57
C GLN A 11 -1.27 20.62 6.25
N ARG A 12 -0.58 19.79 5.47
CA ARG A 12 0.28 18.70 5.98
C ARG A 12 1.66 18.76 5.36
N PHE A 13 2.68 18.41 6.16
CA PHE A 13 4.04 18.13 5.70
C PHE A 13 4.41 16.70 6.09
N MET A 14 5.05 16.02 5.16
CA MET A 14 5.70 14.75 5.40
C MET A 14 7.20 14.99 5.40
N LEU A 15 7.83 14.84 6.55
CA LEU A 15 9.26 15.03 6.78
C LEU A 15 9.89 13.70 7.23
N PHE A 16 11.19 13.57 7.16
CA PHE A 16 11.88 12.36 7.57
C PHE A 16 13.13 12.66 8.40
N ASN A 17 13.63 11.67 9.08
CA ASN A 17 14.84 11.76 9.89
C ASN A 17 16.00 12.32 9.05
N GLY A 18 16.75 13.29 9.62
CA GLY A 18 17.75 14.10 8.92
C GLY A 18 17.23 15.44 8.38
N GLN A 19 15.96 15.77 8.61
CA GLN A 19 15.34 17.05 8.24
C GLN A 19 14.91 17.87 9.46
N GLU A 20 15.65 17.78 10.57
CA GLU A 20 15.34 18.41 11.86
C GLU A 20 15.10 19.92 11.73
N TYR A 21 15.90 20.60 10.89
CA TYR A 21 15.70 22.02 10.62
C TYR A 21 14.30 22.32 10.03
N LEU A 22 13.79 21.48 9.14
CA LEU A 22 12.45 21.65 8.56
C LEU A 22 11.35 21.35 9.59
N MET A 23 11.60 20.41 10.49
CA MET A 23 10.69 20.11 11.60
C MET A 23 10.56 21.32 12.54
N GLU A 24 11.69 21.88 12.97
CA GLU A 24 11.69 23.12 13.78
C GLU A 24 11.01 24.30 13.06
N LEU A 25 11.23 24.43 11.75
CA LEU A 25 10.58 25.48 10.96
C LEU A 25 9.08 25.27 10.87
N ALA A 26 8.63 24.04 10.71
CA ALA A 26 7.21 23.70 10.71
C ALA A 26 6.56 24.06 12.05
N GLU A 27 7.17 23.69 13.16
CA GLU A 27 6.67 24.03 14.51
C GLU A 27 6.61 25.56 14.73
N LYS A 28 7.65 26.31 14.35
CA LYS A 28 7.66 27.78 14.40
C LYS A 28 6.57 28.41 13.53
N ARG A 29 6.05 27.70 12.53
CA ARG A 29 4.96 28.12 11.66
C ARG A 29 3.58 27.61 12.10
N GLY A 30 3.48 27.02 13.30
CA GLY A 30 2.24 26.57 13.90
C GLY A 30 1.77 25.17 13.44
N PHE A 31 2.66 24.40 12.83
CA PHE A 31 2.39 22.98 12.58
C PHE A 31 2.72 22.17 13.83
N SER A 32 1.98 21.11 14.05
CA SER A 32 2.22 20.14 15.14
C SER A 32 2.39 18.74 14.58
N LEU A 33 3.28 17.96 15.19
CA LEU A 33 3.42 16.55 14.90
C LEU A 33 2.10 15.84 15.21
N GLN A 34 1.57 15.10 14.25
CA GLN A 34 0.32 14.33 14.38
C GLN A 34 0.61 12.87 14.69
N TYR A 35 1.49 12.28 13.91
CA TYR A 35 1.97 10.92 14.08
C TYR A 35 3.30 10.75 13.34
N ASP A 36 3.96 9.66 13.61
CA ASP A 36 5.17 9.22 12.94
C ASP A 36 5.08 7.73 12.62
N TYR A 37 5.88 7.29 11.68
CA TYR A 37 5.96 5.88 11.32
C TYR A 37 7.31 5.56 10.68
N GLU A 38 7.67 4.29 10.64
CA GLU A 38 8.89 3.80 10.03
C GLU A 38 8.55 2.91 8.83
N ASP A 39 9.14 3.24 7.67
CA ASP A 39 9.22 2.33 6.55
C ASP A 39 10.36 1.35 6.76
N ARG A 40 10.31 0.23 6.03
CA ARG A 40 11.39 -0.74 5.96
C ARG A 40 11.82 -0.94 4.52
N PHE A 41 13.07 -1.36 4.32
CA PHE A 41 13.58 -1.68 3.01
C PHE A 41 14.06 -3.12 2.94
N PHE A 42 13.70 -3.80 1.85
CA PHE A 42 14.34 -5.05 1.46
C PHE A 42 15.46 -4.74 0.46
N ASP A 43 16.69 -5.10 0.80
CA ASP A 43 17.86 -4.94 -0.04
C ASP A 43 17.95 -6.12 -1.03
N PHE A 44 17.97 -5.84 -2.34
CA PHE A 44 18.01 -6.84 -3.42
C PHE A 44 19.38 -7.52 -3.56
N SER A 45 20.39 -7.13 -2.79
CA SER A 45 21.60 -7.94 -2.62
C SER A 45 21.31 -9.23 -1.86
N LYS A 46 20.26 -9.24 -1.05
CA LYS A 46 19.71 -10.44 -0.41
C LYS A 46 18.81 -11.20 -1.37
N GLU A 47 18.36 -12.35 -0.95
CA GLU A 47 17.44 -13.20 -1.70
C GLU A 47 16.10 -13.33 -0.95
N LEU A 48 15.01 -13.15 -1.69
CA LEU A 48 13.65 -13.39 -1.19
C LEU A 48 13.08 -14.61 -1.91
N LYS A 49 12.67 -15.65 -1.15
CA LYS A 49 12.31 -16.97 -1.67
C LYS A 49 11.10 -17.54 -0.94
N TYR A 50 9.94 -17.02 -1.20
CA TYR A 50 8.71 -17.61 -0.66
C TYR A 50 7.88 -18.15 -1.81
N GLU A 51 7.59 -19.45 -1.77
CA GLU A 51 6.74 -20.10 -2.77
C GLU A 51 5.28 -19.72 -2.56
N LEU A 52 4.54 -19.66 -3.67
CA LEU A 52 3.10 -19.51 -3.61
C LEU A 52 2.49 -20.82 -3.07
N PRO A 53 1.66 -20.76 -2.02
CA PRO A 53 1.05 -21.97 -1.45
C PRO A 53 0.16 -22.71 -2.46
N ALA A 54 0.08 -24.03 -2.33
CA ALA A 54 -0.85 -24.84 -3.12
C ALA A 54 -2.31 -24.38 -2.93
N GLY A 55 -3.10 -24.45 -3.97
CA GLY A 55 -4.49 -23.97 -3.97
C GLY A 55 -4.62 -22.47 -4.27
N PHE A 56 -3.51 -21.79 -4.58
CA PHE A 56 -3.51 -20.38 -4.97
C PHE A 56 -2.76 -20.16 -6.29
N HIS A 57 -3.14 -19.11 -7.00
CA HIS A 57 -2.48 -18.72 -8.24
C HIS A 57 -2.41 -17.19 -8.37
N PHE A 58 -1.44 -16.68 -9.10
CA PHE A 58 -1.42 -15.28 -9.54
C PHE A 58 -2.45 -15.10 -10.66
N VAL A 59 -3.29 -14.09 -10.54
CA VAL A 59 -4.26 -13.73 -11.58
C VAL A 59 -3.53 -13.07 -12.73
N ASP A 60 -3.82 -13.51 -13.97
CA ASP A 60 -3.30 -12.82 -15.14
C ASP A 60 -3.92 -11.42 -15.22
N PRO A 61 -3.14 -10.36 -15.48
CA PRO A 61 -3.66 -9.01 -15.63
C PRO A 61 -4.82 -8.89 -16.66
N ALA A 62 -4.81 -9.74 -17.69
CA ALA A 62 -5.88 -9.76 -18.68
C ALA A 62 -7.21 -10.34 -18.16
N ASP A 63 -7.16 -11.12 -17.08
CA ASP A 63 -8.30 -11.81 -16.48
C ASP A 63 -8.82 -11.14 -15.21
N VAL A 64 -8.28 -9.98 -14.85
CA VAL A 64 -8.67 -9.29 -13.63
C VAL A 64 -10.11 -8.77 -13.73
N ASP A 65 -10.95 -9.22 -12.78
CA ASP A 65 -12.26 -8.62 -12.54
C ASP A 65 -12.09 -7.30 -11.77
N PRO A 66 -12.43 -6.13 -12.35
CA PRO A 66 -12.16 -4.82 -11.74
C PRO A 66 -12.82 -4.60 -10.36
N LEU A 67 -13.86 -5.33 -10.03
CA LEU A 67 -14.54 -5.22 -8.73
C LEU A 67 -13.84 -6.02 -7.61
N LYS A 68 -13.20 -7.12 -7.97
CA LYS A 68 -12.59 -8.01 -6.97
C LYS A 68 -11.37 -7.42 -6.26
N PRO A 69 -10.47 -6.63 -6.88
CA PRO A 69 -9.38 -5.95 -6.16
C PRO A 69 -9.90 -5.02 -5.08
N ALA A 70 -10.96 -4.27 -5.35
CA ALA A 70 -11.57 -3.38 -4.38
C ALA A 70 -12.16 -4.18 -3.19
N LYS A 71 -12.86 -5.28 -3.44
CA LYS A 71 -13.35 -6.20 -2.41
C LYS A 71 -12.21 -6.80 -1.58
N CYS A 72 -11.14 -7.25 -2.24
CA CYS A 72 -9.95 -7.79 -1.59
C CYS A 72 -9.29 -6.76 -0.65
N ARG A 73 -9.12 -5.51 -1.12
CA ARG A 73 -8.58 -4.41 -0.30
C ARG A 73 -9.49 -4.05 0.86
N TRP A 74 -10.81 -4.04 0.66
CA TRP A 74 -11.77 -3.77 1.74
C TRP A 74 -11.61 -4.72 2.92
N TYR A 75 -11.64 -6.00 2.66
CA TYR A 75 -11.46 -6.99 3.71
C TYR A 75 -10.00 -7.05 4.17
N GLY A 76 -9.05 -6.93 3.26
CA GLY A 76 -7.63 -7.00 3.55
C GLY A 76 -7.14 -5.92 4.52
N PHE A 77 -7.71 -4.71 4.45
CA PHE A 77 -7.46 -3.61 5.38
C PHE A 77 -8.43 -3.54 6.56
N ASN A 78 -9.28 -4.55 6.73
CA ASN A 78 -10.28 -4.63 7.80
C ASN A 78 -11.34 -3.50 7.80
N HIS A 79 -11.59 -2.84 6.68
CA HIS A 79 -12.59 -1.78 6.60
C HIS A 79 -13.99 -2.23 7.01
N HIS A 80 -14.30 -3.53 6.89
CA HIS A 80 -15.54 -4.13 7.39
C HIS A 80 -15.66 -4.07 8.93
N LEU A 81 -14.57 -3.81 9.66
CA LEU A 81 -14.55 -3.65 11.12
C LEU A 81 -14.62 -2.17 11.55
N ASP A 82 -14.45 -1.25 10.61
CA ASP A 82 -14.40 0.17 10.90
C ASP A 82 -15.80 0.70 11.23
N LYS A 83 -15.93 1.35 12.36
CA LYS A 83 -17.20 1.92 12.85
C LYS A 83 -17.36 3.38 12.43
N GLY A 84 -17.31 3.66 11.13
CA GLY A 84 -17.66 4.99 10.64
C GLY A 84 -16.56 6.04 10.62
N GLU A 85 -15.29 5.68 10.83
CA GLU A 85 -14.17 6.64 10.81
C GLU A 85 -13.61 6.93 9.41
N PHE A 86 -14.00 6.17 8.39
CA PHE A 86 -13.59 6.41 7.01
C PHE A 86 -14.68 7.14 6.22
N GLU A 87 -14.31 8.20 5.52
CA GLU A 87 -15.15 8.97 4.58
C GLU A 87 -15.78 8.12 3.47
N ILE A 88 -15.30 6.90 3.32
CA ILE A 88 -15.78 5.91 2.36
C ILE A 88 -17.12 5.28 2.79
N ARG A 89 -17.58 5.47 4.02
CA ARG A 89 -18.89 5.04 4.46
C ARG A 89 -19.93 6.08 4.06
N THR A 90 -20.73 5.72 3.09
CA THR A 90 -21.94 6.47 2.80
C THR A 90 -23.03 6.13 3.83
N GLU A 91 -23.94 7.06 4.09
CA GLU A 91 -25.10 6.90 5.00
C GLU A 91 -25.94 5.65 4.70
N ASP A 92 -25.82 5.11 3.49
CA ASP A 92 -26.52 3.89 3.04
C ASP A 92 -25.79 2.58 3.44
N ASN A 93 -24.64 2.65 4.10
CA ASN A 93 -23.83 1.47 4.40
C ASN A 93 -23.73 1.19 5.89
N ASP A 94 -24.85 0.94 6.53
CA ASP A 94 -24.93 0.41 7.89
C ASP A 94 -24.47 -1.06 7.98
N SER A 95 -24.39 -1.77 6.87
CA SER A 95 -23.85 -3.11 6.82
C SER A 95 -22.33 -3.05 6.70
N GLN A 96 -21.63 -3.83 7.51
CA GLN A 96 -20.18 -4.04 7.40
C GLN A 96 -19.81 -4.90 6.19
N ASP A 97 -20.81 -5.27 5.39
CA ASP A 97 -20.64 -6.06 4.20
C ASP A 97 -20.11 -5.23 3.03
N TRP A 98 -19.37 -5.89 2.18
CA TRP A 98 -18.89 -5.30 0.93
C TRP A 98 -20.05 -4.82 0.05
N MET A 99 -20.00 -3.54 -0.32
CA MET A 99 -20.93 -2.91 -1.26
C MET A 99 -20.16 -2.30 -2.43
N PRO A 100 -20.39 -2.74 -3.66
CA PRO A 100 -19.56 -2.36 -4.81
C PRO A 100 -19.73 -0.91 -5.30
N ALA A 101 -20.69 -0.13 -4.78
CA ALA A 101 -21.10 1.04 -5.53
C ALA A 101 -20.32 2.32 -5.26
N LYS A 102 -20.31 2.93 -4.12
CA LYS A 102 -19.79 4.31 -3.99
C LYS A 102 -18.43 4.40 -3.29
N ALA A 103 -18.25 3.58 -2.31
CA ALA A 103 -17.14 3.65 -1.37
C ALA A 103 -15.78 3.27 -1.99
N TYR A 104 -15.81 2.56 -3.12
CA TYR A 104 -14.61 2.03 -3.76
C TYR A 104 -14.35 2.59 -5.14
N LYS A 105 -15.10 3.62 -5.51
CA LYS A 105 -14.86 4.29 -6.80
C LYS A 105 -13.39 4.70 -6.96
N GLY A 106 -12.78 5.27 -5.92
CA GLY A 106 -11.36 5.63 -5.95
C GLY A 106 -10.44 4.42 -6.16
N ILE A 107 -10.70 3.29 -5.51
CA ILE A 107 -9.92 2.06 -5.71
C ILE A 107 -10.09 1.50 -7.12
N LEU A 108 -11.30 1.56 -7.66
CA LEU A 108 -11.57 1.14 -9.04
C LEU A 108 -10.93 2.10 -10.05
N ASP A 109 -10.99 3.39 -9.79
CA ASP A 109 -10.37 4.41 -10.63
C ASP A 109 -8.84 4.23 -10.63
N ASP A 110 -8.21 4.05 -9.48
CA ASP A 110 -6.77 3.78 -9.36
C ASP A 110 -6.34 2.51 -10.09
N PHE A 111 -7.20 1.50 -10.10
CA PHE A 111 -6.94 0.27 -10.80
C PHE A 111 -7.08 0.41 -12.31
N ASN A 112 -8.05 1.20 -12.81
CA ASN A 112 -8.29 1.43 -14.23
C ASN A 112 -7.39 2.51 -14.84
N ASP A 113 -6.95 3.47 -14.03
CA ASP A 113 -6.06 4.58 -14.41
C ASP A 113 -4.98 4.75 -13.33
N PRO A 114 -4.02 3.82 -13.26
CA PRO A 114 -3.02 3.81 -12.21
C PRO A 114 -2.17 5.07 -12.22
N PRO A 115 -1.73 5.56 -11.05
CA PRO A 115 -0.85 6.71 -10.98
C PRO A 115 0.46 6.47 -11.73
N PRO A 116 1.19 7.53 -12.10
CA PRO A 116 2.49 7.41 -12.75
C PRO A 116 3.41 6.43 -12.01
N HIS A 117 4.14 5.60 -12.75
CA HIS A 117 5.03 4.54 -12.24
C HIS A 117 4.32 3.31 -11.66
N SER A 118 2.99 3.30 -11.63
CA SER A 118 2.19 2.11 -11.29
C SER A 118 1.53 1.59 -12.58
N THR A 119 1.61 0.30 -12.81
CA THR A 119 0.97 -0.37 -13.94
C THR A 119 0.43 -1.72 -13.49
N TYR A 120 -0.54 -2.27 -14.21
CA TYR A 120 -1.05 -3.62 -13.94
C TYR A 120 0.03 -4.70 -13.92
N GLU A 121 1.10 -4.49 -14.67
CA GLU A 121 2.26 -5.40 -14.69
C GLU A 121 2.89 -5.57 -13.28
N TYR A 122 2.76 -4.55 -12.44
CA TYR A 122 3.29 -4.52 -11.08
C TYR A 122 2.21 -4.60 -10.00
N GLU A 123 0.98 -4.86 -10.39
CA GLU A 123 -0.11 -5.17 -9.47
C GLU A 123 -0.34 -6.67 -9.44
N LEU A 124 0.01 -7.29 -8.32
CA LEU A 124 -0.13 -8.72 -8.15
C LEU A 124 -1.38 -9.04 -7.35
N ILE A 125 -2.20 -9.90 -7.93
CA ILE A 125 -3.39 -10.44 -7.28
C ILE A 125 -3.20 -11.94 -7.15
N ILE A 126 -3.45 -12.46 -5.96
CA ILE A 126 -3.48 -13.89 -5.70
C ILE A 126 -4.91 -14.30 -5.42
N ALA A 127 -5.39 -15.29 -6.19
CA ALA A 127 -6.71 -15.90 -6.03
C ALA A 127 -6.59 -17.35 -5.56
N ASP A 128 -7.64 -17.84 -4.91
CA ASP A 128 -7.81 -19.25 -4.59
C ASP A 128 -8.40 -20.03 -5.79
N GLU A 129 -8.58 -21.33 -5.63
CA GLU A 129 -9.13 -22.21 -6.68
C GLU A 129 -10.56 -21.86 -7.10
N SER A 130 -11.32 -21.16 -6.26
CA SER A 130 -12.67 -20.69 -6.59
C SER A 130 -12.66 -19.36 -7.38
N GLY A 131 -11.50 -18.72 -7.51
CA GLY A 131 -11.32 -17.41 -8.12
C GLY A 131 -11.63 -16.23 -7.20
N GLU A 132 -11.73 -16.45 -5.88
CA GLU A 132 -11.83 -15.37 -4.91
C GLU A 132 -10.44 -14.78 -4.63
N TYR A 133 -10.34 -13.45 -4.64
CA TYR A 133 -9.06 -12.74 -4.44
C TYR A 133 -8.68 -12.71 -2.96
N ALA A 134 -7.57 -13.35 -2.65
CA ALA A 134 -7.08 -13.58 -1.29
C ALA A 134 -6.01 -12.56 -0.84
N CYS A 135 -5.21 -12.07 -1.78
CA CYS A 135 -4.13 -11.12 -1.50
C CYS A 135 -3.97 -10.15 -2.68
N TYR A 136 -3.73 -8.90 -2.36
CA TYR A 136 -3.42 -7.83 -3.31
C TYR A 136 -2.10 -7.18 -2.93
N SER A 137 -1.23 -6.96 -3.90
CA SER A 137 0.04 -6.27 -3.72
C SER A 137 0.32 -5.36 -4.91
N GLY A 138 0.19 -4.05 -4.71
CA GLY A 138 0.57 -3.04 -5.67
C GLY A 138 2.06 -2.68 -5.54
N MET A 139 2.67 -2.32 -6.66
CA MET A 139 4.06 -1.91 -6.69
C MET A 139 4.26 -0.80 -7.73
N TRP A 140 4.94 0.26 -7.32
CA TRP A 140 5.37 1.33 -8.22
C TRP A 140 6.84 1.13 -8.55
N TRP A 141 7.16 1.02 -9.82
CA TRP A 141 8.53 0.93 -10.29
C TRP A 141 9.08 2.31 -10.64
N VAL A 142 9.94 2.85 -9.78
CA VAL A 142 10.59 4.14 -9.98
C VAL A 142 12.02 3.89 -10.49
N LYS A 143 12.14 3.82 -11.80
CA LYS A 143 13.37 3.45 -12.51
C LYS A 143 14.53 4.39 -12.19
N GLU A 144 14.25 5.69 -12.02
CA GLU A 144 15.26 6.74 -11.83
C GLU A 144 16.03 6.58 -10.52
N ASN A 145 15.40 6.02 -9.48
CA ASN A 145 16.05 5.79 -8.20
C ASN A 145 16.21 4.30 -7.86
N HIS A 146 15.96 3.42 -8.83
CA HIS A 146 16.05 1.97 -8.68
C HIS A 146 15.22 1.39 -7.52
N LEU A 147 14.10 2.04 -7.22
CA LEU A 147 13.23 1.71 -6.10
C LEU A 147 11.95 1.04 -6.56
N ALA A 148 11.64 -0.12 -5.97
CA ALA A 148 10.33 -0.74 -5.98
C ALA A 148 9.54 -0.21 -4.78
N TYR A 149 8.57 0.67 -5.01
CA TYR A 149 7.75 1.25 -3.96
C TYR A 149 6.46 0.44 -3.78
N MET A 150 6.35 -0.29 -2.67
CA MET A 150 5.19 -1.14 -2.37
C MET A 150 4.04 -0.29 -1.82
N GLU A 151 2.90 -0.30 -2.54
CA GLU A 151 1.68 0.42 -2.15
C GLU A 151 0.48 -0.10 -2.95
N PRO A 152 -0.51 -0.66 -2.29
CA PRO A 152 -0.51 -1.23 -0.96
C PRO A 152 -0.28 -2.76 -0.95
N LEU A 153 -0.12 -3.35 0.23
CA LEU A 153 -0.11 -4.81 0.43
C LEU A 153 -1.17 -5.20 1.45
N CYS A 154 -2.05 -6.10 1.07
CA CYS A 154 -3.03 -6.64 2.01
C CYS A 154 -3.37 -8.10 1.74
N THR A 155 -3.81 -8.80 2.79
CA THR A 155 -4.34 -10.16 2.72
C THR A 155 -5.68 -10.21 3.44
N VAL A 156 -6.67 -10.75 2.79
CA VAL A 156 -8.01 -10.93 3.34
C VAL A 156 -7.93 -11.78 4.62
N PRO A 157 -8.66 -11.46 5.70
CA PRO A 157 -8.45 -12.03 7.04
C PRO A 157 -8.40 -13.55 7.11
N TRP A 158 -9.28 -14.24 6.42
CA TRP A 158 -9.37 -15.72 6.46
C TRP A 158 -8.29 -16.43 5.62
N TYR A 159 -7.49 -15.69 4.84
CA TYR A 159 -6.31 -16.18 4.12
C TYR A 159 -4.99 -15.74 4.76
N ARG A 160 -5.02 -15.05 5.90
CA ARG A 160 -3.80 -14.59 6.58
C ARG A 160 -2.99 -15.76 7.13
N LYS A 161 -1.68 -15.53 7.30
CA LYS A 161 -0.69 -16.50 7.80
C LYS A 161 -0.50 -17.73 6.89
N MET A 162 -1.01 -17.70 5.68
CA MET A 162 -0.78 -18.73 4.66
C MET A 162 0.45 -18.46 3.77
N GLY A 163 1.15 -17.33 3.95
CA GLY A 163 2.35 -16.99 3.17
C GLY A 163 2.08 -16.19 1.90
N LEU A 164 0.84 -15.80 1.62
CA LEU A 164 0.46 -15.12 0.36
C LEU A 164 1.19 -13.78 0.18
N ALA A 165 1.26 -12.94 1.23
CA ALA A 165 1.95 -11.67 1.18
C ALA A 165 3.45 -11.84 0.89
N SER A 166 4.10 -12.84 1.52
CA SER A 166 5.51 -13.16 1.26
C SER A 166 5.74 -13.64 -0.16
N ALA A 167 4.82 -14.45 -0.70
CA ALA A 167 4.88 -14.93 -2.09
C ALA A 167 4.70 -13.77 -3.08
N ALA A 168 3.75 -12.84 -2.83
CA ALA A 168 3.57 -11.64 -3.65
C ALA A 168 4.82 -10.76 -3.69
N LEU A 169 5.42 -10.48 -2.53
CA LEU A 169 6.66 -9.70 -2.46
C LEU A 169 7.85 -10.42 -3.13
N THR A 170 7.90 -11.75 -3.05
CA THR A 170 8.91 -12.55 -3.77
C THR A 170 8.73 -12.43 -5.28
N GLU A 171 7.50 -12.45 -5.77
CA GLU A 171 7.22 -12.28 -7.19
C GLU A 171 7.60 -10.86 -7.68
N HIS A 172 7.33 -9.81 -6.90
CA HIS A 172 7.82 -8.47 -7.20
C HIS A 172 9.35 -8.41 -7.24
N TYR A 173 10.01 -8.99 -6.26
CA TYR A 173 11.47 -9.09 -6.24
C TYR A 173 11.99 -9.77 -7.51
N ARG A 174 11.39 -10.90 -7.91
CA ARG A 174 11.78 -11.66 -9.10
C ARG A 174 11.59 -10.87 -10.38
N ARG A 175 10.53 -10.08 -10.50
CA ARG A 175 10.24 -9.25 -11.69
C ARG A 175 11.12 -8.00 -11.77
N LEU A 176 11.37 -7.34 -10.65
CA LEU A 176 12.01 -6.01 -10.65
C LEU A 176 13.53 -6.06 -10.53
N LYS A 177 14.09 -7.10 -9.92
CA LYS A 177 15.54 -7.27 -9.84
C LYS A 177 16.26 -7.26 -11.20
N PRO A 178 15.79 -7.98 -12.23
CA PRO A 178 16.36 -7.89 -13.58
C PRO A 178 16.24 -6.52 -14.24
N LEU A 179 15.27 -5.72 -13.81
CA LEU A 179 15.07 -4.33 -14.31
C LEU A 179 16.02 -3.33 -13.64
N GLY A 180 16.79 -3.77 -12.64
CA GLY A 180 17.75 -2.96 -11.93
C GLY A 180 17.26 -2.39 -10.60
N ALA A 181 16.15 -2.89 -10.05
CA ALA A 181 15.74 -2.52 -8.70
C ALA A 181 16.78 -2.95 -7.67
N THR A 182 17.11 -2.05 -6.75
CA THR A 182 18.08 -2.29 -5.68
C THR A 182 17.41 -2.48 -4.32
N HIS A 183 16.23 -1.89 -4.15
CA HIS A 183 15.48 -1.95 -2.90
C HIS A 183 13.98 -2.02 -3.18
N MET A 184 13.26 -2.57 -2.21
CA MET A 184 11.80 -2.59 -2.19
C MET A 184 11.31 -2.07 -0.83
N THR A 185 10.37 -1.13 -0.84
CA THR A 185 9.79 -0.60 0.41
C THR A 185 8.83 -1.59 1.04
N GLY A 186 8.65 -1.45 2.35
CA GLY A 186 7.62 -2.11 3.15
C GLY A 186 7.26 -1.25 4.34
N GLY A 187 6.15 -1.53 4.99
CA GLY A 187 5.69 -0.79 6.16
C GLY A 187 6.38 -1.21 7.46
N GLY A 188 5.99 -0.55 8.56
CA GLY A 188 6.53 -0.82 9.90
C GLY A 188 6.03 -2.11 10.57
N ASP A 189 5.11 -2.86 9.94
CA ASP A 189 4.61 -4.11 10.52
C ASP A 189 5.74 -5.13 10.75
N PRO A 190 5.76 -5.83 11.90
CA PRO A 190 6.73 -6.87 12.21
C PRO A 190 6.82 -8.01 11.18
N PHE A 191 5.82 -8.15 10.31
CA PHE A 191 5.84 -9.08 9.19
C PHE A 191 7.05 -8.83 8.26
N TYR A 192 7.31 -7.56 7.91
CA TYR A 192 8.41 -7.22 7.01
C TYR A 192 9.78 -7.60 7.58
N GLU A 193 9.99 -7.34 8.87
CA GLU A 193 11.22 -7.73 9.56
C GLU A 193 11.46 -9.26 9.51
N LYS A 194 10.40 -10.04 9.74
CA LYS A 194 10.46 -11.51 9.70
C LYS A 194 10.85 -12.07 8.33
N ILE A 195 10.55 -11.38 7.26
CA ILE A 195 10.90 -11.81 5.90
C ILE A 195 12.19 -11.15 5.38
N GLY A 196 12.92 -10.43 6.25
CA GLY A 196 14.27 -9.96 5.97
C GLY A 196 14.42 -8.50 5.60
N TYR A 197 13.35 -7.69 5.73
CA TYR A 197 13.47 -6.24 5.61
C TYR A 197 14.30 -5.68 6.77
N GLY A 198 15.12 -4.70 6.47
CA GLY A 198 15.90 -3.94 7.43
C GLY A 198 15.27 -2.58 7.75
N ASN A 199 16.00 -1.80 8.55
CA ASN A 199 15.60 -0.45 8.89
C ASN A 199 15.44 0.39 7.63
N GLY A 200 14.39 1.18 7.61
CA GLY A 200 14.07 2.09 6.54
C GLY A 200 14.18 3.55 6.96
N ARG A 201 13.19 4.30 6.62
CA ARG A 201 13.11 5.73 6.89
C ARG A 201 12.04 5.99 7.93
N HIS A 202 12.37 6.82 8.94
CA HIS A 202 11.41 7.32 9.90
C HIS A 202 10.76 8.60 9.35
N TRP A 203 9.45 8.60 9.25
CA TRP A 203 8.63 9.68 8.73
C TRP A 203 7.87 10.38 9.84
N TYR A 204 7.72 11.70 9.72
CA TYR A 204 7.02 12.57 10.66
C TYR A 204 5.96 13.37 9.91
N ILE A 205 4.71 13.23 10.32
CA ILE A 205 3.58 13.92 9.70
C ILE A 205 3.19 15.10 10.55
N TYR A 206 3.46 16.29 10.05
CA TYR A 206 3.07 17.55 10.67
C TYR A 206 1.82 18.08 10.00
N ALA A 207 0.89 18.62 10.79
CA ALA A 207 -0.30 19.27 10.26
C ALA A 207 -0.62 20.56 11.01
N ARG A 208 -1.31 21.44 10.30
CA ARG A 208 -1.89 22.67 10.84
C ARG A 208 -3.33 22.78 10.36
N HIS A 209 -4.24 23.16 11.26
CA HIS A 209 -5.57 23.60 10.92
C HIS A 209 -5.54 25.13 10.73
N ASN A 210 -6.09 25.62 9.63
CA ASN A 210 -6.27 27.06 9.38
C ASN A 210 -7.46 27.60 10.15
#